data_ca96dc20309d3fab93f784ebb5a9b8ae
#
_entry.id   ca96dc20309d3fab93f784ebb5a9b8ae
#
_cell.length_a   1.000
_cell.length_b   1.000
_cell.length_c   1.000
_cell.angle_alpha   90.00
_cell.angle_beta   90.00
_cell.angle_gamma   90.00
#
_symmetry.space_group_name_H-M   'P 1'
#
loop_
_entity.id
_entity.type
_entity.pdbx_description
1 polymer ?
#
loop_
_entity_poly.entity_id
_entity_poly.type
_entity_poly.pdbx_seq_one_letter_code
_entity_poly.pdbx_strand_id
1 'polypeptide(L)'
;MLSYASGVDEPPLLDETIGENLARTVARVGDREALIECATGRRWTYTQFSEATVRIATALLHRGIRPGDRVGIWSPNTAEWAMIQYATAQIGAILVTINPAYRAEELEYVLNQSSIALVLSAESFKTSDYAGMLAAVAGRCPHLRDVVIIGSPSWSAIAGTEADAGALRDVQAGLRSSDAINIQYTSGTTGFPKGATLTHANILNNG
;
A
#
# COMPACT_ATOMS: atom_id res chain seq x y z
N MET A 1 -37.46 -7.76 3.49
CA MET A 1 -36.64 -7.61 4.70
C MET A 1 -35.20 -7.42 4.22
N LEU A 2 -34.54 -6.31 4.54
CA LEU A 2 -33.15 -6.10 4.16
C LEU A 2 -32.30 -7.05 5.00
N SER A 3 -31.37 -7.76 4.36
CA SER A 3 -30.40 -8.65 5.02
C SER A 3 -29.26 -7.82 5.63
N TYR A 4 -29.59 -6.97 6.59
CA TYR A 4 -28.67 -6.07 7.28
C TYR A 4 -28.83 -6.24 8.79
N ALA A 5 -27.69 -6.37 9.47
CA ALA A 5 -27.61 -6.37 10.92
C ALA A 5 -26.44 -5.49 11.34
N SER A 6 -26.67 -4.59 12.29
CA SER A 6 -25.62 -3.79 12.94
C SER A 6 -25.29 -4.37 14.31
N GLY A 7 -24.02 -4.31 14.68
CA GLY A 7 -23.59 -4.62 16.03
C GLY A 7 -23.87 -3.48 17.01
N VAL A 8 -23.27 -3.54 18.21
CA VAL A 8 -23.33 -2.44 19.20
C VAL A 8 -22.52 -1.25 18.71
N ASP A 9 -23.08 -0.05 18.86
CA ASP A 9 -22.47 1.21 18.39
C ASP A 9 -21.54 1.87 19.43
N GLU A 10 -21.15 1.14 20.49
CA GLU A 10 -20.23 1.64 21.50
C GLU A 10 -19.03 0.68 21.73
N PRO A 11 -17.77 1.14 21.55
CA PRO A 11 -17.42 2.48 21.01
C PRO A 11 -17.82 2.63 19.52
N PRO A 12 -18.09 3.87 19.07
CA PRO A 12 -18.48 4.10 17.67
C PRO A 12 -17.32 3.73 16.75
N LEU A 13 -17.65 3.18 15.56
CA LEU A 13 -16.68 2.89 14.52
C LEU A 13 -16.04 4.20 14.03
N LEU A 14 -14.76 4.12 13.67
CA LEU A 14 -14.04 5.24 13.06
C LEU A 14 -14.56 5.44 11.63
N ASP A 15 -15.05 6.64 11.34
CA ASP A 15 -15.49 7.07 10.02
C ASP A 15 -14.51 8.13 9.48
N GLU A 16 -13.28 7.71 9.23
CA GLU A 16 -12.19 8.54 8.74
C GLU A 16 -11.31 7.74 7.78
N THR A 17 -10.52 8.43 6.98
CA THR A 17 -9.49 7.79 6.14
C THR A 17 -8.24 7.45 6.96
N ILE A 18 -7.42 6.51 6.48
CA ILE A 18 -6.11 6.20 7.10
C ILE A 18 -5.21 7.44 7.16
N GLY A 19 -5.29 8.31 6.14
CA GLY A 19 -4.53 9.57 6.11
C GLY A 19 -4.95 10.53 7.23
N GLU A 20 -6.26 10.72 7.43
CA GLU A 20 -6.81 11.55 8.52
C GLU A 20 -6.45 10.98 9.91
N ASN A 21 -6.56 9.66 10.07
CA ASN A 21 -6.19 8.98 11.31
C ASN A 21 -4.70 9.20 11.62
N LEU A 22 -3.81 9.06 10.63
CA LEU A 22 -2.38 9.31 10.82
C LEU A 22 -2.12 10.78 11.18
N ALA A 23 -2.72 11.72 10.47
CA ALA A 23 -2.55 13.15 10.73
C ALA A 23 -3.00 13.52 12.17
N ARG A 24 -4.15 13.01 12.60
CA ARG A 24 -4.65 13.18 13.97
C ARG A 24 -3.71 12.56 15.01
N THR A 25 -3.11 11.41 14.69
CA THR A 25 -2.15 10.72 15.58
C THR A 25 -0.84 11.51 15.68
N VAL A 26 -0.32 12.03 14.56
CA VAL A 26 0.87 12.91 14.53
C VAL A 26 0.64 14.16 15.38
N ALA A 27 -0.51 14.81 15.23
CA ALA A 27 -0.83 16.00 16.02
C ALA A 27 -0.86 15.73 17.54
N ARG A 28 -1.23 14.51 17.93
CA ARG A 28 -1.34 14.14 19.35
C ARG A 28 -0.03 13.62 19.96
N VAL A 29 0.74 12.81 19.22
CA VAL A 29 1.90 12.07 19.74
C VAL A 29 3.04 11.97 18.72
N GLY A 30 3.28 13.00 17.91
CA GLY A 30 4.21 13.01 16.79
C GLY A 30 5.63 12.57 17.11
N ASP A 31 6.11 12.86 18.31
CA ASP A 31 7.47 12.51 18.77
C ASP A 31 7.60 11.06 19.30
N ARG A 32 6.48 10.34 19.45
CA ARG A 32 6.54 8.93 19.87
C ARG A 32 6.94 8.02 18.71
N GLU A 33 7.53 6.87 19.05
CA GLU A 33 7.88 5.84 18.07
C GLU A 33 6.62 5.27 17.42
N ALA A 34 6.59 5.31 16.08
CA ALA A 34 5.52 4.77 15.25
C ALA A 34 5.89 3.42 14.64
N LEU A 35 7.16 3.27 14.24
CA LEU A 35 7.64 2.10 13.52
C LEU A 35 9.05 1.75 13.98
N ILE A 36 9.27 0.47 14.28
CA ILE A 36 10.58 -0.09 14.63
C ILE A 36 10.81 -1.31 13.73
N GLU A 37 11.85 -1.26 12.93
CA GLU A 37 12.30 -2.39 12.13
C GLU A 37 13.32 -3.21 12.92
N CYS A 38 12.88 -4.30 13.52
CA CYS A 38 13.69 -5.09 14.45
C CYS A 38 14.97 -5.67 13.82
N ALA A 39 14.94 -6.00 12.52
CA ALA A 39 16.08 -6.60 11.83
C ALA A 39 17.27 -5.64 11.67
N THR A 40 17.01 -4.34 11.52
CA THR A 40 18.04 -3.31 11.28
C THR A 40 18.19 -2.33 12.45
N GLY A 41 17.23 -2.31 13.37
CA GLY A 41 17.17 -1.33 14.46
C GLY A 41 16.72 0.06 14.02
N ARG A 42 16.33 0.26 12.75
CA ARG A 42 15.79 1.54 12.26
C ARG A 42 14.50 1.88 12.99
N ARG A 43 14.33 3.17 13.30
CA ARG A 43 13.18 3.67 14.07
C ARG A 43 12.65 4.95 13.45
N TRP A 44 11.34 5.11 13.51
CA TRP A 44 10.66 6.34 13.07
C TRP A 44 9.65 6.77 14.12
N THR A 45 9.65 8.07 14.43
CA THR A 45 8.54 8.69 15.14
C THR A 45 7.31 8.79 14.21
N TYR A 46 6.13 9.08 14.77
CA TYR A 46 4.94 9.33 13.96
C TYR A 46 5.14 10.48 12.97
N THR A 47 5.84 11.55 13.37
CA THR A 47 6.20 12.66 12.48
C THR A 47 7.08 12.17 11.32
N GLN A 48 8.18 11.48 11.62
CA GLN A 48 9.10 10.98 10.60
C GLN A 48 8.45 9.96 9.67
N PHE A 49 7.60 9.08 10.21
CA PHE A 49 6.83 8.12 9.43
C PHE A 49 5.86 8.83 8.48
N SER A 50 5.11 9.81 8.98
CA SER A 50 4.20 10.61 8.16
C SER A 50 4.92 11.35 7.04
N GLU A 51 6.05 12.00 7.32
CA GLU A 51 6.87 12.68 6.31
C GLU A 51 7.36 11.71 5.22
N ALA A 52 7.80 10.51 5.61
CA ALA A 52 8.21 9.49 4.66
C ALA A 52 7.05 9.04 3.77
N THR A 53 5.86 8.82 4.35
CA THR A 53 4.67 8.43 3.59
C THR A 53 4.20 9.51 2.63
N VAL A 54 4.29 10.79 3.03
CA VAL A 54 3.96 11.95 2.17
C VAL A 54 4.91 12.02 0.96
N ARG A 55 6.22 11.83 1.15
CA ARG A 55 7.19 11.82 0.03
C ARG A 55 6.88 10.69 -0.96
N ILE A 56 6.62 9.48 -0.47
CA ILE A 56 6.27 8.34 -1.32
C ILE A 56 4.95 8.60 -2.06
N ALA A 57 3.94 9.12 -1.38
CA ALA A 57 2.63 9.46 -1.96
C ALA A 57 2.78 10.51 -3.09
N THR A 58 3.56 11.57 -2.85
CA THR A 58 3.89 12.59 -3.86
C THR A 58 4.59 11.96 -5.08
N ALA A 59 5.57 11.10 -4.84
CA ALA A 59 6.29 10.42 -5.92
C ALA A 59 5.37 9.52 -6.76
N LEU A 60 4.42 8.83 -6.14
CA LEU A 60 3.42 8.02 -6.84
C LEU A 60 2.50 8.89 -7.70
N LEU A 61 2.04 10.05 -7.20
CA LEU A 61 1.27 11.02 -7.99
C LEU A 61 2.06 11.52 -9.20
N HIS A 62 3.34 11.85 -9.04
CA HIS A 62 4.22 12.27 -10.14
C HIS A 62 4.43 11.17 -11.18
N ARG A 63 4.38 9.90 -10.78
CA ARG A 63 4.40 8.72 -11.68
C ARG A 63 3.04 8.41 -12.32
N GLY A 64 2.05 9.29 -12.14
CA GLY A 64 0.74 9.17 -12.76
C GLY A 64 -0.20 8.20 -12.08
N ILE A 65 0.08 7.78 -10.83
CA ILE A 65 -0.87 7.01 -10.03
C ILE A 65 -2.01 7.94 -9.58
N ARG A 66 -3.24 7.47 -9.68
CA ARG A 66 -4.46 8.23 -9.36
C ARG A 66 -5.35 7.41 -8.42
N PRO A 67 -6.33 8.03 -7.76
CA PRO A 67 -7.33 7.30 -6.98
C PRO A 67 -7.95 6.15 -7.78
N GLY A 68 -8.03 4.97 -7.18
CA GLY A 68 -8.51 3.75 -7.80
C GLY A 68 -7.48 2.96 -8.61
N ASP A 69 -6.28 3.49 -8.90
CA ASP A 69 -5.21 2.71 -9.49
C ASP A 69 -4.68 1.65 -8.51
N ARG A 70 -4.27 0.50 -9.02
CA ARG A 70 -3.69 -0.57 -8.20
C ARG A 70 -2.17 -0.48 -8.22
N VAL A 71 -1.60 -0.45 -7.01
CA VAL A 71 -0.15 -0.50 -6.78
C VAL A 71 0.17 -1.82 -6.07
N GLY A 72 1.00 -2.64 -6.67
CA GLY A 72 1.44 -3.90 -6.08
C GLY A 72 2.59 -3.68 -5.09
N ILE A 73 2.55 -4.37 -3.95
CA ILE A 73 3.70 -4.53 -3.06
C ILE A 73 4.09 -5.99 -2.97
N TRP A 74 5.32 -6.31 -3.40
CA TRP A 74 5.87 -7.66 -3.34
C TRP A 74 7.18 -7.67 -2.55
N SER A 75 7.05 -7.79 -1.26
CA SER A 75 8.16 -7.69 -0.30
C SER A 75 7.85 -8.47 0.97
N PRO A 76 8.85 -8.99 1.67
CA PRO A 76 8.69 -9.37 3.06
C PRO A 76 8.37 -8.14 3.92
N ASN A 77 8.10 -8.35 5.21
CA ASN A 77 7.82 -7.27 6.15
C ASN A 77 9.06 -6.39 6.33
N THR A 78 8.99 -5.16 5.83
CA THR A 78 10.01 -4.11 5.94
C THR A 78 9.35 -2.78 6.32
N ALA A 79 10.14 -1.81 6.72
CA ALA A 79 9.63 -0.48 7.00
C ALA A 79 9.01 0.17 5.77
N GLU A 80 9.61 -0.04 4.61
CA GLU A 80 9.13 0.46 3.32
C GLU A 80 7.73 -0.09 2.99
N TRP A 81 7.46 -1.36 3.32
CA TRP A 81 6.14 -1.97 3.14
C TRP A 81 5.06 -1.19 3.88
N ALA A 82 5.29 -0.88 5.17
CA ALA A 82 4.36 -0.11 5.98
C ALA A 82 4.18 1.32 5.43
N MET A 83 5.28 1.98 5.03
CA MET A 83 5.22 3.32 4.46
C MET A 83 4.43 3.36 3.15
N ILE A 84 4.60 2.36 2.28
CA ILE A 84 3.88 2.25 1.00
C ILE A 84 2.38 2.05 1.25
N GLN A 85 1.98 1.25 2.23
CA GLN A 85 0.58 1.06 2.63
C GLN A 85 -0.09 2.41 2.97
N TYR A 86 0.55 3.23 3.78
CA TYR A 86 0.02 4.54 4.14
C TYR A 86 0.08 5.54 2.98
N ALA A 87 1.13 5.50 2.19
CA ALA A 87 1.29 6.39 1.04
C ALA A 87 0.22 6.16 -0.03
N THR A 88 -0.06 4.89 -0.38
CA THR A 88 -1.11 4.55 -1.35
C THR A 88 -2.49 4.93 -0.82
N ALA A 89 -2.78 4.67 0.45
CA ALA A 89 -4.04 5.05 1.09
C ALA A 89 -4.26 6.58 1.08
N GLN A 90 -3.21 7.38 1.28
CA GLN A 90 -3.29 8.85 1.27
C GLN A 90 -3.66 9.45 -0.09
N ILE A 91 -3.45 8.71 -1.18
CA ILE A 91 -3.79 9.16 -2.55
C ILE A 91 -4.95 8.36 -3.16
N GLY A 92 -5.66 7.55 -2.36
CA GLY A 92 -6.77 6.73 -2.83
C GLY A 92 -6.38 5.62 -3.81
N ALA A 93 -5.08 5.30 -3.92
CA ALA A 93 -4.63 4.15 -4.67
C ALA A 93 -4.86 2.86 -3.88
N ILE A 94 -5.17 1.78 -4.57
CA ILE A 94 -5.47 0.49 -3.97
C ILE A 94 -4.19 -0.34 -3.90
N LEU A 95 -3.67 -0.58 -2.71
CA LEU A 95 -2.51 -1.44 -2.50
C LEU A 95 -2.90 -2.90 -2.70
N VAL A 96 -2.22 -3.60 -3.59
CA VAL A 96 -2.37 -5.05 -3.79
C VAL A 96 -1.22 -5.77 -3.11
N THR A 97 -1.52 -6.53 -2.06
CA THR A 97 -0.51 -7.28 -1.33
C THR A 97 -0.23 -8.60 -2.05
N ILE A 98 0.98 -8.73 -2.61
CA ILE A 98 1.41 -9.93 -3.33
C ILE A 98 2.13 -10.86 -2.34
N ASN A 99 1.68 -12.11 -2.27
CA ASN A 99 2.25 -13.08 -1.33
C ASN A 99 3.75 -13.32 -1.65
N PRO A 100 4.64 -13.17 -0.66
CA PRO A 100 6.08 -13.40 -0.83
C PRO A 100 6.47 -14.82 -1.32
N ALA A 101 5.57 -15.79 -1.15
CA ALA A 101 5.81 -17.17 -1.59
C ALA A 101 5.46 -17.43 -3.07
N TYR A 102 4.79 -16.48 -3.76
CA TYR A 102 4.37 -16.67 -5.15
C TYR A 102 5.56 -16.87 -6.09
N ARG A 103 5.32 -17.66 -7.13
CA ARG A 103 6.21 -17.87 -8.26
C ARG A 103 5.70 -17.08 -9.48
N ALA A 104 6.39 -17.18 -10.59
CA ALA A 104 6.12 -16.40 -11.78
C ALA A 104 4.67 -16.52 -12.29
N GLU A 105 4.08 -17.71 -12.25
CA GLU A 105 2.70 -17.94 -12.72
C GLU A 105 1.65 -17.26 -11.84
N GLU A 106 1.78 -17.39 -10.52
CA GLU A 106 0.87 -16.76 -9.56
C GLU A 106 1.07 -15.24 -9.55
N LEU A 107 2.32 -14.78 -9.71
CA LEU A 107 2.64 -13.36 -9.86
C LEU A 107 1.94 -12.78 -11.09
N GLU A 108 2.09 -13.39 -12.26
CA GLU A 108 1.44 -12.97 -13.50
C GLU A 108 -0.09 -12.93 -13.36
N TYR A 109 -0.67 -13.97 -12.73
CA TYR A 109 -2.10 -14.02 -12.47
C TYR A 109 -2.56 -12.81 -11.64
N VAL A 110 -1.89 -12.52 -10.52
CA VAL A 110 -2.26 -11.41 -9.63
C VAL A 110 -2.07 -10.06 -10.32
N LEU A 111 -0.97 -9.87 -11.04
CA LEU A 111 -0.71 -8.62 -11.79
C LEU A 111 -1.82 -8.33 -12.79
N ASN A 112 -2.27 -9.35 -13.52
CA ASN A 112 -3.31 -9.22 -14.53
C ASN A 112 -4.70 -9.09 -13.92
N GLN A 113 -5.06 -9.96 -12.96
CA GLN A 113 -6.38 -9.95 -12.35
C GLN A 113 -6.68 -8.63 -11.65
N SER A 114 -5.69 -8.08 -10.92
CA SER A 114 -5.85 -6.78 -10.24
C SER A 114 -5.58 -5.61 -11.16
N SER A 115 -5.14 -5.83 -12.42
CA SER A 115 -4.73 -4.76 -13.33
C SER A 115 -3.74 -3.80 -12.67
N ILE A 116 -2.69 -4.33 -12.06
CA ILE A 116 -1.69 -3.55 -11.33
C ILE A 116 -0.94 -2.63 -12.30
N ALA A 117 -0.90 -1.34 -11.96
CA ALA A 117 -0.26 -0.32 -12.78
C ALA A 117 1.23 -0.13 -12.45
N LEU A 118 1.60 -0.30 -11.19
CA LEU A 118 2.98 -0.16 -10.69
C LEU A 118 3.23 -1.20 -9.61
N VAL A 119 4.43 -1.81 -9.63
CA VAL A 119 4.88 -2.71 -8.57
C VAL A 119 6.07 -2.11 -7.83
N LEU A 120 5.98 -2.10 -6.50
CA LEU A 120 7.10 -1.86 -5.60
C LEU A 120 7.53 -3.21 -5.04
N SER A 121 8.78 -3.61 -5.28
CA SER A 121 9.23 -4.96 -4.94
C SER A 121 10.55 -4.96 -4.20
N ALA A 122 10.74 -5.91 -3.28
CA ALA A 122 12.09 -6.28 -2.88
C ALA A 122 12.85 -6.86 -4.09
N GLU A 123 14.17 -6.81 -4.08
CA GLU A 123 14.99 -7.41 -5.13
C GLU A 123 14.89 -8.94 -5.10
N SER A 124 14.92 -9.50 -3.89
CA SER A 124 14.85 -10.93 -3.65
C SER A 124 14.28 -11.24 -2.27
N PHE A 125 13.86 -12.48 -2.05
CA PHE A 125 13.50 -12.98 -0.72
C PHE A 125 13.83 -14.46 -0.61
N LYS A 126 14.66 -14.84 0.39
CA LYS A 126 15.21 -16.20 0.53
C LYS A 126 15.92 -16.62 -0.76
N THR A 127 15.44 -17.66 -1.41
CA THR A 127 15.95 -18.19 -2.68
C THR A 127 15.23 -17.66 -3.92
N SER A 128 14.27 -16.73 -3.75
CA SER A 128 13.45 -16.20 -4.85
C SER A 128 14.04 -14.90 -5.36
N ASP A 129 14.39 -14.85 -6.64
CA ASP A 129 14.77 -13.66 -7.39
C ASP A 129 13.51 -12.95 -7.88
N TYR A 130 13.05 -11.96 -7.12
CA TYR A 130 11.83 -11.23 -7.47
C TYR A 130 12.01 -10.33 -8.68
N ALA A 131 13.15 -9.67 -8.79
CA ALA A 131 13.46 -8.81 -9.92
C ALA A 131 13.45 -9.61 -11.23
N GLY A 132 14.11 -10.78 -11.25
CA GLY A 132 14.13 -11.67 -12.41
C GLY A 132 12.74 -12.20 -12.76
N MET A 133 11.93 -12.59 -11.77
CA MET A 133 10.55 -13.04 -12.02
C MET A 133 9.66 -11.94 -12.57
N LEU A 134 9.74 -10.70 -12.04
CA LEU A 134 9.02 -9.54 -12.57
C LEU A 134 9.40 -9.25 -14.02
N ALA A 135 10.71 -9.24 -14.32
CA ALA A 135 11.18 -9.05 -15.68
C ALA A 135 10.65 -10.12 -16.66
N ALA A 136 10.56 -11.38 -16.21
CA ALA A 136 10.06 -12.47 -17.03
C ALA A 136 8.57 -12.40 -17.35
N VAL A 137 7.74 -11.81 -16.46
CA VAL A 137 6.28 -11.75 -16.64
C VAL A 137 5.78 -10.40 -17.14
N ALA A 138 6.55 -9.31 -16.99
CA ALA A 138 6.11 -7.94 -17.29
C ALA A 138 5.55 -7.78 -18.71
N GLY A 139 6.16 -8.42 -19.71
CA GLY A 139 5.68 -8.35 -21.11
C GLY A 139 4.30 -8.99 -21.35
N ARG A 140 3.78 -9.76 -20.37
CA ARG A 140 2.44 -10.38 -20.42
C ARG A 140 1.43 -9.69 -19.49
N CYS A 141 1.81 -8.55 -18.90
CA CYS A 141 1.00 -7.78 -17.97
C CYS A 141 0.69 -6.39 -18.58
N PRO A 142 -0.33 -6.25 -19.42
CA PRO A 142 -0.56 -5.03 -20.23
C PRO A 142 -0.90 -3.78 -19.41
N HIS A 143 -1.32 -3.94 -18.16
CA HIS A 143 -1.60 -2.82 -17.25
C HIS A 143 -0.37 -2.37 -16.46
N LEU A 144 0.68 -3.21 -16.37
CA LEU A 144 1.89 -2.90 -15.62
C LEU A 144 2.74 -1.89 -16.39
N ARG A 145 2.82 -0.67 -15.88
CA ARG A 145 3.53 0.46 -16.50
C ARG A 145 4.94 0.65 -15.94
N ASP A 146 5.16 0.27 -14.67
CA ASP A 146 6.43 0.51 -13.99
C ASP A 146 6.69 -0.53 -12.90
N VAL A 147 7.97 -0.83 -12.68
CA VAL A 147 8.47 -1.72 -11.62
C VAL A 147 9.61 -1.01 -10.91
N VAL A 148 9.48 -0.84 -9.60
CA VAL A 148 10.49 -0.21 -8.77
C VAL A 148 11.01 -1.21 -7.73
N ILE A 149 12.29 -1.48 -7.78
CA ILE A 149 12.94 -2.33 -6.76
C ILE A 149 13.32 -1.48 -5.56
N ILE A 150 12.84 -1.85 -4.38
CA ILE A 150 13.15 -1.21 -3.10
C ILE A 150 14.66 -1.33 -2.86
N GLY A 151 15.30 -0.21 -2.51
CA GLY A 151 16.75 -0.12 -2.35
C GLY A 151 17.52 0.27 -3.62
N SER A 152 16.86 0.27 -4.81
CA SER A 152 17.47 0.72 -6.06
C SER A 152 17.56 2.25 -6.19
N PRO A 153 18.28 2.78 -7.20
CA PRO A 153 18.27 4.22 -7.48
C PRO A 153 16.86 4.77 -7.78
N SER A 154 15.98 4.00 -8.44
CA SER A 154 14.59 4.43 -8.68
C SER A 154 13.76 4.48 -7.39
N TRP A 155 14.00 3.61 -6.43
CA TRP A 155 13.43 3.72 -5.09
C TRP A 155 13.98 4.94 -4.34
N SER A 156 15.30 5.19 -4.41
CA SER A 156 15.91 6.35 -3.79
C SER A 156 15.32 7.66 -4.32
N ALA A 157 15.00 7.73 -5.60
CA ALA A 157 14.30 8.86 -6.20
C ALA A 157 12.87 9.03 -5.62
N ILE A 158 12.14 7.93 -5.38
CA ILE A 158 10.82 7.97 -4.70
C ILE A 158 10.96 8.46 -3.27
N ALA A 159 11.85 7.87 -2.49
CA ALA A 159 12.03 8.20 -1.08
C ALA A 159 12.58 9.61 -0.85
N GLY A 160 13.36 10.14 -1.82
CA GLY A 160 13.92 11.48 -1.82
C GLY A 160 13.05 12.55 -2.49
N THR A 161 11.84 12.21 -2.95
CA THR A 161 10.92 13.19 -3.56
C THR A 161 10.59 14.29 -2.55
N GLU A 162 10.60 15.53 -3.00
CA GLU A 162 10.12 16.65 -2.20
C GLU A 162 8.60 16.54 -2.00
N ALA A 163 8.16 16.74 -0.76
CA ALA A 163 6.76 16.59 -0.39
C ALA A 163 5.91 17.71 -1.00
N ASP A 164 4.86 17.36 -1.75
CA ASP A 164 3.85 18.30 -2.23
C ASP A 164 2.55 18.15 -1.42
N ALA A 165 2.53 18.87 -0.30
CA ALA A 165 1.35 18.89 0.57
C ALA A 165 0.12 19.52 -0.08
N GLY A 166 0.29 20.35 -1.12
CA GLY A 166 -0.81 20.93 -1.89
C GLY A 166 -1.51 19.87 -2.72
N ALA A 167 -0.77 19.21 -3.60
CA ALA A 167 -1.29 18.14 -4.45
C ALA A 167 -1.91 17.00 -3.61
N LEU A 168 -1.32 16.66 -2.45
CA LEU A 168 -1.91 15.66 -1.57
C LEU A 168 -3.26 16.11 -1.00
N ARG A 169 -3.36 17.34 -0.49
CA ARG A 169 -4.63 17.86 0.06
C ARG A 169 -5.75 17.82 -0.97
N ASP A 170 -5.45 18.20 -2.21
CA ASP A 170 -6.43 18.21 -3.30
C ASP A 170 -7.00 16.80 -3.56
N VAL A 171 -6.14 15.79 -3.54
CA VAL A 171 -6.58 14.39 -3.69
C VAL A 171 -7.34 13.92 -2.45
N GLN A 172 -6.81 14.17 -1.25
CA GLN A 172 -7.39 13.72 0.02
C GLN A 172 -8.79 14.29 0.27
N ALA A 173 -9.06 15.53 -0.20
CA ALA A 173 -10.38 16.15 -0.07
C ALA A 173 -11.50 15.35 -0.77
N GLY A 174 -11.17 14.50 -1.73
CA GLY A 174 -12.13 13.65 -2.42
C GLY A 174 -12.28 12.24 -1.84
N LEU A 175 -11.43 11.83 -0.89
CA LEU A 175 -11.44 10.48 -0.34
C LEU A 175 -12.50 10.31 0.77
N ARG A 176 -12.97 9.08 0.91
CA ARG A 176 -13.97 8.68 1.91
C ARG A 176 -13.51 7.42 2.65
N SER A 177 -13.96 7.24 3.87
CA SER A 177 -13.72 6.03 4.68
C SER A 177 -14.18 4.74 3.98
N SER A 178 -15.20 4.83 3.11
CA SER A 178 -15.74 3.72 2.32
C SER A 178 -14.94 3.39 1.05
N ASP A 179 -13.93 4.18 0.69
CA ASP A 179 -13.14 3.92 -0.51
C ASP A 179 -12.24 2.70 -0.33
N ALA A 180 -12.16 1.89 -1.39
CA ALA A 180 -11.28 0.73 -1.42
C ALA A 180 -9.80 1.18 -1.45
N ILE A 181 -8.99 0.61 -0.54
CA ILE A 181 -7.55 0.96 -0.44
C ILE A 181 -6.63 -0.24 -0.39
N ASN A 182 -7.17 -1.44 -0.30
CA ASN A 182 -6.35 -2.64 -0.21
C ASN A 182 -7.03 -3.82 -0.89
N ILE A 183 -6.24 -4.66 -1.57
CA ILE A 183 -6.65 -5.99 -2.04
C ILE A 183 -5.70 -7.01 -1.43
N GLN A 184 -6.25 -7.91 -0.61
CA GLN A 184 -5.51 -9.00 0.00
C GLN A 184 -5.88 -10.32 -0.65
N TYR A 185 -4.90 -11.01 -1.22
CA TYR A 185 -5.11 -12.32 -1.80
C TYR A 185 -5.09 -13.41 -0.72
N THR A 186 -6.13 -14.22 -0.73
CA THR A 186 -6.26 -15.39 0.15
C THR A 186 -6.14 -16.67 -0.66
N SER A 187 -5.66 -17.75 -0.03
CA SER A 187 -5.68 -19.09 -0.62
C SER A 187 -7.13 -19.53 -0.80
N GLY A 188 -7.62 -19.46 -2.04
CA GLY A 188 -8.98 -19.92 -2.36
C GLY A 188 -9.09 -21.43 -2.26
N THR A 189 -10.19 -21.94 -1.73
CA THR A 189 -10.54 -23.37 -1.73
C THR A 189 -10.79 -23.93 -3.14
N THR A 190 -10.82 -23.09 -4.17
CA THR A 190 -11.20 -23.42 -5.56
C THR A 190 -10.03 -23.30 -6.55
N GLY A 191 -8.78 -23.33 -6.12
CA GLY A 191 -7.57 -23.38 -6.96
C GLY A 191 -6.89 -22.04 -7.21
N PHE A 192 -7.61 -20.98 -7.54
CA PHE A 192 -7.00 -19.65 -7.76
C PHE A 192 -7.17 -18.72 -6.54
N PRO A 193 -6.14 -17.91 -6.20
CA PRO A 193 -6.24 -16.92 -5.13
C PRO A 193 -7.38 -15.93 -5.39
N LYS A 194 -8.10 -15.57 -4.32
CA LYS A 194 -9.18 -14.58 -4.36
C LYS A 194 -8.72 -13.28 -3.70
N GLY A 195 -8.92 -12.14 -4.36
CA GLY A 195 -8.61 -10.82 -3.82
C GLY A 195 -9.77 -10.27 -2.99
N ALA A 196 -9.59 -10.20 -1.67
CA ALA A 196 -10.53 -9.50 -0.80
C ALA A 196 -10.22 -8.00 -0.83
N THR A 197 -11.22 -7.21 -1.22
CA THR A 197 -11.10 -5.74 -1.26
C THR A 197 -11.53 -5.15 0.06
N LEU A 198 -10.67 -4.31 0.65
CA LEU A 198 -10.87 -3.65 1.94
C LEU A 198 -10.86 -2.14 1.78
N THR A 199 -11.72 -1.47 2.55
CA THR A 199 -11.82 -0.01 2.62
C THR A 199 -10.97 0.56 3.76
N HIS A 200 -10.83 1.90 3.83
CA HIS A 200 -10.26 2.58 4.99
C HIS A 200 -10.96 2.13 6.28
N ALA A 201 -12.29 2.18 6.28
CA ALA A 201 -13.10 1.80 7.44
C ALA A 201 -12.87 0.34 7.85
N ASN A 202 -12.73 -0.60 6.91
CA ASN A 202 -12.45 -1.99 7.24
C ASN A 202 -11.11 -2.14 7.96
N ILE A 203 -10.07 -1.47 7.47
CA ILE A 203 -8.72 -1.59 8.04
C ILE A 203 -8.63 -0.90 9.39
N LEU A 204 -9.16 0.33 9.52
CA LEU A 204 -9.10 1.09 10.77
C LEU A 204 -9.90 0.45 11.91
N ASN A 205 -11.03 -0.17 11.61
CA ASN A 205 -11.91 -0.77 12.62
C ASN A 205 -11.62 -2.25 12.88
N ASN A 206 -10.61 -2.82 12.24
CA ASN A 206 -10.17 -4.19 12.49
C ASN A 206 -8.79 -4.25 13.21
N GLY A 207 -8.20 -3.12 13.53
CA GLY A 207 -6.90 -2.97 14.16
C GLY A 207 -6.94 -2.88 15.68
#